data_026f03a06872a4cf235519f4424a45a7
#
_entry.id   026f03a06872a4cf235519f4424a45a7
#
_cell.length_a   1.000
_cell.length_b   1.000
_cell.length_c   1.000
_cell.angle_alpha   90.00
_cell.angle_beta   90.00
_cell.angle_gamma   90.00
#
_symmetry.space_group_name_H-M   'P 1'
#
loop_
_entity.id
_entity.type
_entity.pdbx_description
1 polymer ?
#
loop_
_entity_poly.entity_id
_entity_poly.type
_entity_poly.pdbx_seq_one_letter_code
_entity_poly.pdbx_strand_id
1 'polypeptide(L)'
;PYKSQVGSAASDQSRVLPVRQDYLDRVTAIWAEHEAAGEVPRPAHWTGFTLRPEAIEFWMDRENRLHDRRRFTLEGAGDALGWTDNLLYP
;
A
#
# COMPACT_ATOMS: atom_id res chain seq x y z
N PRO A 1 -8.74 8.20 10.49
CA PRO A 1 -9.91 8.23 11.36
C PRO A 1 -9.83 7.14 12.43
N TYR A 2 -10.29 7.43 13.65
CA TYR A 2 -10.26 6.50 14.80
C TYR A 2 -10.86 5.13 14.48
N LYS A 3 -12.02 5.09 13.83
CA LYS A 3 -12.67 3.85 13.37
C LYS A 3 -11.75 2.92 12.57
N SER A 4 -10.99 3.50 11.66
CA SER A 4 -10.06 2.73 10.80
C SER A 4 -8.87 2.19 11.61
N GLN A 5 -8.38 2.95 12.58
CA GLN A 5 -7.31 2.50 13.47
C GLN A 5 -7.77 1.31 14.32
N VAL A 6 -8.97 1.39 14.91
CA VAL A 6 -9.55 0.30 15.70
C VAL A 6 -9.71 -0.97 14.87
N GLY A 7 -10.34 -0.89 13.71
CA GLY A 7 -10.53 -2.04 12.82
C GLY A 7 -9.21 -2.68 12.39
N SER A 8 -8.21 -1.85 12.10
CA SER A 8 -6.88 -2.32 11.73
C SER A 8 -6.15 -2.99 12.90
N ALA A 9 -6.21 -2.43 14.11
CA ALA A 9 -5.58 -3.00 15.29
C ALA A 9 -6.24 -4.31 15.73
N ALA A 10 -7.54 -4.47 15.51
CA ALA A 10 -8.27 -5.70 15.81
C ALA A 10 -7.97 -6.84 14.82
N SER A 11 -7.39 -6.54 13.66
CA SER A 11 -7.24 -7.48 12.55
C SER A 11 -5.86 -8.16 12.54
N ASP A 12 -5.84 -9.47 12.64
CA ASP A 12 -4.70 -10.29 12.24
C ASP A 12 -4.81 -10.59 10.74
N GLN A 13 -4.60 -9.58 9.91
CA GLN A 13 -4.86 -9.59 8.47
C GLN A 13 -4.39 -10.89 7.78
N SER A 14 -5.29 -11.47 6.99
CA SER A 14 -5.06 -12.69 6.20
C SER A 14 -4.86 -13.98 7.00
N ARG A 15 -4.97 -13.96 8.33
CA ARG A 15 -5.02 -15.17 9.13
C ARG A 15 -6.45 -15.76 9.14
N VAL A 16 -6.55 -17.05 9.45
CA VAL A 16 -7.86 -17.70 9.58
C VAL A 16 -8.62 -17.07 10.75
N LEU A 17 -9.84 -16.64 10.49
CA LEU A 17 -10.81 -16.18 11.49
C LEU A 17 -11.90 -17.25 11.64
N PRO A 18 -11.88 -18.07 12.70
CA PRO A 18 -12.83 -19.16 12.85
C PRO A 18 -14.28 -18.69 12.97
N VAL A 19 -14.49 -17.61 13.73
CA VAL A 19 -15.82 -17.03 13.97
C VAL A 19 -15.73 -15.52 13.82
N ARG A 20 -16.64 -14.95 12.99
CA ARG A 20 -16.68 -13.50 12.78
C ARG A 20 -16.88 -12.70 14.08
N GLN A 21 -17.61 -13.27 15.03
CA GLN A 21 -17.90 -12.61 16.31
C GLN A 21 -16.63 -12.30 17.10
N ASP A 22 -15.61 -13.18 17.04
CA ASP A 22 -14.34 -12.96 17.74
C ASP A 22 -13.66 -11.67 17.27
N TYR A 23 -13.72 -11.36 15.97
CA TYR A 23 -13.21 -10.10 15.44
C TYR A 23 -14.03 -8.89 15.92
N LEU A 24 -15.35 -9.00 15.94
CA LEU A 24 -16.22 -7.92 16.38
C LEU A 24 -16.05 -7.62 17.88
N ASP A 25 -15.83 -8.63 18.68
CA ASP A 25 -15.56 -8.50 20.12
C ASP A 25 -14.20 -7.78 20.35
N ARG A 26 -13.17 -8.12 19.58
CA ARG A 26 -11.88 -7.41 19.61
C ARG A 26 -12.02 -5.95 19.19
N VAL A 27 -12.79 -5.66 18.15
CA VAL A 27 -13.10 -4.28 17.72
C VAL A 27 -13.73 -3.50 18.86
N THR A 28 -14.73 -4.10 19.52
CA THR A 28 -15.43 -3.46 20.65
C THR A 28 -14.50 -3.20 21.84
N ALA A 29 -13.65 -4.17 22.17
CA ALA A 29 -12.69 -4.03 23.26
C ALA A 29 -11.66 -2.91 23.00
N ILE A 30 -11.04 -2.89 21.82
CA ILE A 30 -10.06 -1.87 21.44
C ILE A 30 -10.72 -0.49 21.34
N TRP A 31 -11.95 -0.43 20.85
CA TRP A 31 -12.71 0.82 20.84
C TRP A 31 -12.85 1.40 22.25
N ALA A 32 -13.34 0.60 23.19
CA ALA A 32 -13.57 1.04 24.58
C ALA A 32 -12.27 1.43 25.29
N GLU A 33 -11.18 0.71 25.04
CA GLU A 33 -9.87 0.96 25.64
C GLU A 33 -9.26 2.30 25.22
N HIS A 34 -9.44 2.69 23.95
CA HIS A 34 -8.76 3.85 23.38
C HIS A 34 -9.67 5.04 23.05
N GLU A 35 -10.98 4.94 23.31
CA GLU A 35 -11.96 5.96 22.95
C GLU A 35 -11.62 7.34 23.54
N ALA A 36 -11.20 7.38 24.80
CA ALA A 36 -10.86 8.62 25.49
C ALA A 36 -9.63 9.33 24.89
N ALA A 37 -8.69 8.58 24.31
CA ALA A 37 -7.51 9.12 23.65
C ALA A 37 -7.83 9.55 22.20
N GLY A 38 -8.87 9.00 21.57
CA GLY A 38 -9.25 9.25 20.18
C GLY A 38 -8.29 8.67 19.14
N GLU A 39 -7.31 7.88 19.59
CA GLU A 39 -6.32 7.22 18.75
C GLU A 39 -5.93 5.85 19.31
N VAL A 40 -5.55 4.94 18.44
CA VAL A 40 -5.05 3.61 18.80
C VAL A 40 -3.55 3.56 18.50
N PRO A 41 -2.70 3.11 19.44
CA PRO A 41 -1.28 2.92 19.19
C PRO A 41 -1.06 1.98 18.00
N ARG A 42 -0.06 2.30 17.17
CA ARG A 42 0.26 1.45 16.01
C ARG A 42 0.68 0.06 16.48
N PRO A 43 0.02 -1.01 16.02
CA PRO A 43 0.43 -2.37 16.34
C PRO A 43 1.88 -2.64 15.92
N ALA A 44 2.64 -3.41 16.73
CA ALA A 44 4.05 -3.70 16.47
C ALA A 44 4.29 -4.42 15.14
N HIS A 45 3.32 -5.23 14.68
CA HIS A 45 3.39 -5.95 13.41
C HIS A 45 3.01 -5.08 12.20
N TRP A 46 2.55 -3.86 12.41
CA TRP A 46 2.21 -2.92 11.34
C TRP A 46 3.46 -2.19 10.87
N THR A 47 3.83 -2.43 9.63
CA THR A 47 4.92 -1.73 8.97
C THR A 47 4.50 -1.23 7.60
N GLY A 48 5.19 -0.25 7.10
CA GLY A 48 5.02 0.28 5.76
C GLY A 48 6.34 0.26 5.00
N PHE A 49 6.25 0.16 3.68
CA PHE A 49 7.39 0.23 2.79
C PHE A 49 7.26 1.43 1.88
N THR A 50 8.37 2.10 1.62
CA THR A 50 8.46 3.12 0.59
C THR A 50 9.19 2.51 -0.61
N LEU A 51 8.50 2.41 -1.75
CA LEU A 51 9.11 2.07 -3.01
C LEU A 51 9.68 3.34 -3.65
N ARG A 52 10.99 3.33 -3.97
CA ARG A 52 11.61 4.36 -4.80
C ARG A 52 11.84 3.77 -6.19
N PRO A 53 11.08 4.16 -7.20
CA PRO A 53 11.22 3.59 -8.52
C PRO A 53 12.52 4.09 -9.18
N GLU A 54 13.23 3.19 -9.84
CA GLU A 54 14.36 3.49 -10.72
C GLU A 54 13.92 3.42 -12.18
N ALA A 55 12.87 2.70 -12.46
CA ALA A 55 12.22 2.64 -13.76
C ALA A 55 10.71 2.46 -13.60
N ILE A 56 9.95 3.09 -14.50
CA ILE A 56 8.49 2.99 -14.58
C ILE A 56 8.14 2.75 -16.04
N GLU A 57 7.35 1.72 -16.31
CA GLU A 57 6.85 1.46 -17.65
C GLU A 57 5.33 1.64 -17.69
N PHE A 58 4.86 2.43 -18.66
CA PHE A 58 3.47 2.52 -19.04
C PHE A 58 3.24 1.64 -20.25
N TRP A 59 2.35 0.68 -20.08
CA TRP A 59 1.99 -0.28 -21.11
C TRP A 59 0.51 -0.12 -21.46
N MET A 60 0.21 -0.04 -22.77
CA MET A 60 -1.15 0.14 -23.24
C MET A 60 -1.48 -0.94 -24.27
N ASP A 61 -2.54 -1.69 -24.00
CA ASP A 61 -3.00 -2.75 -24.90
C ASP A 61 -3.51 -2.18 -26.22
N ARG A 62 -3.08 -2.80 -27.31
CA ARG A 62 -3.55 -2.50 -28.67
C ARG A 62 -3.83 -3.80 -29.42
N GLU A 63 -4.70 -3.73 -30.40
CA GLU A 63 -5.01 -4.86 -31.29
C GLU A 63 -3.76 -5.39 -31.99
N ASN A 64 -3.81 -6.67 -32.34
CA ASN A 64 -2.74 -7.36 -33.10
C ASN A 64 -1.36 -7.31 -32.40
N ARG A 65 -1.33 -7.21 -31.07
CA ARG A 65 -0.11 -7.10 -30.25
C ARG A 65 0.74 -5.86 -30.57
N LEU A 66 0.18 -4.85 -31.19
CA LEU A 66 0.87 -3.57 -31.47
C LEU A 66 0.82 -2.64 -30.27
N HIS A 67 1.20 -3.15 -29.09
CA HIS A 67 1.11 -2.46 -27.82
C HIS A 67 2.00 -1.23 -27.79
N ASP A 68 1.50 -0.15 -27.16
CA ASP A 68 2.33 1.00 -26.85
C ASP A 68 3.04 0.76 -25.52
N ARG A 69 4.36 0.94 -25.52
CA ARG A 69 5.18 0.81 -24.31
C ARG A 69 6.07 2.04 -24.19
N ARG A 70 5.96 2.72 -23.05
CA ARG A 70 6.80 3.86 -22.73
C ARG A 70 7.48 3.64 -21.38
N ARG A 71 8.79 3.61 -21.38
CA ARG A 71 9.59 3.41 -20.18
C ARG A 71 10.31 4.68 -19.80
N PHE A 72 10.12 5.09 -18.56
CA PHE A 72 10.88 6.12 -17.88
C PHE A 72 11.98 5.48 -17.06
N THR A 73 13.18 6.02 -17.10
CA THR A 73 14.32 5.56 -16.31
C THR A 73 14.92 6.75 -15.57
N LEU A 74 15.22 6.55 -14.30
CA LEU A 74 15.89 7.56 -13.49
C LEU A 74 17.40 7.49 -13.76
N GLU A 75 17.98 8.56 -14.26
CA GLU A 75 19.37 8.63 -14.68
C GLU A 75 20.07 9.84 -14.06
N GLY A 76 21.41 9.77 -13.96
CA GLY A 76 22.23 10.81 -13.39
C GLY A 76 22.45 10.64 -11.90
N ALA A 77 23.03 11.67 -11.26
CA ALA A 77 23.29 11.70 -9.83
C ALA A 77 23.22 13.14 -9.30
N GLY A 78 22.91 13.30 -8.00
CA GLY A 78 22.81 14.61 -7.36
C GLY A 78 21.84 15.54 -8.07
N ASP A 79 22.27 16.76 -8.38
CA ASP A 79 21.45 17.78 -9.06
C ASP A 79 21.14 17.42 -10.53
N ALA A 80 21.89 16.48 -11.12
CA ALA A 80 21.68 15.98 -12.47
C ALA A 80 20.73 14.75 -12.50
N LEU A 81 20.23 14.29 -11.36
CA LEU A 81 19.26 13.18 -11.30
C LEU A 81 17.94 13.60 -11.95
N GLY A 82 17.51 12.84 -12.93
CA GLY A 82 16.25 13.12 -13.65
C GLY A 82 15.70 11.93 -14.39
N TRP A 83 14.47 12.06 -14.85
CA TRP A 83 13.80 11.05 -15.62
C TRP A 83 14.00 11.26 -17.11
N THR A 84 14.44 10.21 -17.81
CA THR A 84 14.43 10.12 -19.27
C THR A 84 13.42 9.09 -19.71
N ASP A 85 12.93 9.19 -20.93
CA ASP A 85 11.94 8.24 -21.45
C ASP A 85 12.26 7.74 -22.86
N ASN A 86 11.82 6.52 -23.13
CA ASN A 86 11.94 5.87 -24.42
C ASN A 86 10.68 5.07 -24.73
N LEU A 87 10.38 4.96 -26.02
CA LEU A 87 9.42 3.98 -26.51
C LEU A 87 10.11 2.62 -26.62
N LEU A 88 9.38 1.57 -26.30
CA LEU A 88 9.85 0.19 -26.44
C LEU A 88 9.03 -0.52 -27.50
N TYR A 89 9.67 -1.45 -28.20
CA TYR A 89 8.94 -2.39 -29.04
C TYR A 89 8.01 -3.25 -28.18
N PRO A 90 6.82 -3.59 -28.71
CA PRO A 90 5.86 -4.45 -28.02
C PRO A 90 6.34 -5.90 -27.86
#